data_3a05a497a4324bb1b4636754d1570c9d
#
_entry.id   3a05a497a4324bb1b4636754d1570c9d
#
_cell.length_a   1.000
_cell.length_b   1.000
_cell.length_c   1.000
_cell.angle_alpha   90.00
_cell.angle_beta   90.00
_cell.angle_gamma   90.00
#
_symmetry.space_group_name_H-M   'P 1'
#
loop_
_entity.id
_entity.type
_entity.pdbx_description
1 polymer ?
#
loop_
_entity_poly.entity_id
_entity_poly.type
_entity_poly.pdbx_seq_one_letter_code
_entity_poly.pdbx_strand_id
1 'polypeptide(L)'
;MNIKKARKILKNKTIGITCHNSKKLIKEAIHNKTDYIAIGSFFYTKTKKVKSRASIKTLLYAKKITKIPIVVIGGIKDTNYKKLLLNKANFLAISSYIWNNKKLSPVKAIRKLK
;
A
#
# COMPACT_ATOMS: atom_id res chain seq x y z
N MET A 1 -17.47 7.37 -0.20
CA MET A 1 -18.30 6.48 -1.04
C MET A 1 -18.09 5.05 -0.57
N ASN A 2 -19.16 4.29 -0.39
CA ASN A 2 -18.96 2.90 0.00
C ASN A 2 -18.65 2.01 -1.22
N ILE A 3 -18.01 0.88 -0.95
CA ILE A 3 -17.50 -0.03 -1.98
C ILE A 3 -18.64 -0.59 -2.85
N LYS A 4 -19.81 -0.88 -2.25
CA LYS A 4 -20.95 -1.42 -3.01
C LYS A 4 -21.46 -0.42 -4.04
N LYS A 5 -21.56 0.86 -3.68
CA LYS A 5 -21.95 1.91 -4.63
C LYS A 5 -20.93 2.09 -5.74
N ALA A 6 -19.64 2.07 -5.38
CA ALA A 6 -18.56 2.17 -6.37
C ALA A 6 -18.66 1.02 -7.36
N ARG A 7 -18.88 -0.20 -6.91
CA ARG A 7 -18.99 -1.37 -7.78
C ARG A 7 -20.21 -1.27 -8.72
N LYS A 8 -21.31 -0.73 -8.28
CA LYS A 8 -22.49 -0.51 -9.13
C LYS A 8 -22.18 0.46 -10.29
N ILE A 9 -21.43 1.53 -9.99
CA ILE A 9 -21.08 2.55 -10.97
C ILE A 9 -19.99 2.07 -11.90
N LEU A 10 -18.94 1.47 -11.35
CA LEU A 10 -17.73 1.10 -12.08
C LEU A 10 -17.78 -0.27 -12.73
N LYS A 11 -18.76 -1.09 -12.36
CA LYS A 11 -18.96 -2.46 -12.92
C LYS A 11 -17.65 -3.27 -12.89
N ASN A 12 -17.06 -3.54 -14.05
CA ASN A 12 -15.86 -4.38 -14.18
C ASN A 12 -14.54 -3.61 -14.03
N LYS A 13 -14.58 -2.33 -13.67
CA LYS A 13 -13.37 -1.55 -13.46
C LYS A 13 -12.67 -1.98 -12.18
N THR A 14 -11.35 -1.80 -12.14
CA THR A 14 -10.55 -2.13 -10.98
C THR A 14 -10.85 -1.16 -9.82
N ILE A 15 -11.15 -1.71 -8.66
CA ILE A 15 -11.42 -0.94 -7.44
C ILE A 15 -10.40 -1.33 -6.38
N GLY A 16 -9.66 -0.33 -5.89
CA GLY A 16 -8.75 -0.50 -4.76
C GLY A 16 -9.19 0.33 -3.58
N ILE A 17 -8.96 -0.17 -2.38
CA ILE A 17 -9.34 0.49 -1.13
C ILE A 17 -8.12 0.65 -0.23
N THR A 18 -7.93 1.86 0.28
CA THR A 18 -6.90 2.12 1.29
C THR A 18 -7.43 1.71 2.66
N CYS A 19 -6.76 0.77 3.28
CA CYS A 19 -7.16 0.19 4.57
C CYS A 19 -6.35 0.72 5.75
N HIS A 20 -5.36 1.59 5.49
CA HIS A 20 -4.47 2.13 6.53
C HIS A 20 -3.85 0.99 7.35
N ASN A 21 -3.94 1.04 8.67
CA ASN A 21 -3.49 -0.03 9.56
C ASN A 21 -4.68 -0.72 10.24
N SER A 22 -5.81 -0.81 9.55
CA SER A 22 -7.08 -1.25 10.14
C SER A 22 -7.49 -2.64 9.67
N LYS A 23 -7.48 -3.60 10.57
CA LYS A 23 -8.00 -4.95 10.30
C LYS A 23 -9.48 -4.91 9.92
N LYS A 24 -10.24 -4.00 10.52
CA LYS A 24 -11.67 -3.82 10.20
C LYS A 24 -11.85 -3.40 8.74
N LEU A 25 -11.10 -2.40 8.27
CA LEU A 25 -11.17 -1.93 6.90
C LEU A 25 -10.72 -3.01 5.91
N ILE A 26 -9.71 -3.80 6.28
CA ILE A 26 -9.25 -4.92 5.45
C ILE A 26 -10.37 -5.95 5.28
N LYS A 27 -11.04 -6.33 6.37
CA LYS A 27 -12.17 -7.27 6.32
C LYS A 27 -13.31 -6.74 5.47
N GLU A 28 -13.66 -5.47 5.62
CA GLU A 28 -14.72 -4.84 4.82
C GLU A 28 -14.38 -4.83 3.33
N ALA A 29 -13.13 -4.52 3.00
CA ALA A 29 -12.68 -4.51 1.61
C ALA A 29 -12.79 -5.90 0.97
N ILE A 30 -12.35 -6.92 1.69
CA ILE A 30 -12.42 -8.31 1.22
C ILE A 30 -13.88 -8.75 1.07
N HIS A 31 -14.71 -8.46 2.04
CA HIS A 31 -16.13 -8.82 2.01
C HIS A 31 -16.86 -8.19 0.81
N ASN A 32 -16.49 -6.98 0.45
CA ASN A 32 -17.10 -6.26 -0.68
C ASN A 32 -16.36 -6.50 -2.02
N LYS A 33 -15.49 -7.50 -2.07
CA LYS A 33 -14.83 -7.98 -3.30
C LYS A 33 -14.05 -6.90 -4.06
N THR A 34 -13.25 -6.12 -3.34
CA THR A 34 -12.33 -5.18 -3.99
C THR A 34 -11.24 -5.94 -4.74
N ASP A 35 -10.66 -5.30 -5.76
CA ASP A 35 -9.65 -5.94 -6.59
C ASP A 35 -8.27 -5.90 -5.95
N TYR A 36 -7.98 -4.89 -5.14
CA TYR A 36 -6.76 -4.82 -4.35
C TYR A 36 -6.99 -3.95 -3.11
N ILE A 37 -6.08 -4.05 -2.15
CA ILE A 37 -6.09 -3.18 -0.97
C ILE A 37 -4.73 -2.50 -0.82
N ALA A 38 -4.73 -1.32 -0.23
CA ALA A 38 -3.51 -0.60 0.12
C ALA A 38 -3.39 -0.49 1.63
N ILE A 39 -2.22 -0.81 2.16
CA ILE A 39 -1.89 -0.74 3.59
C ILE A 39 -0.76 0.26 3.78
N GLY A 40 -0.90 1.16 4.73
CA GLY A 40 0.08 2.19 5.03
C GLY A 40 -0.41 3.11 6.17
N SER A 41 0.36 4.07 6.57
CA SER A 41 1.72 4.35 6.09
C SER A 41 2.75 3.55 6.90
N PHE A 42 3.70 2.91 6.21
CA PHE A 42 4.69 2.06 6.91
C PHE A 42 5.82 2.89 7.55
N PHE A 43 6.27 3.93 6.87
CA PHE A 43 7.41 4.71 7.33
C PHE A 43 7.06 6.18 7.40
N TYR A 44 7.87 6.93 8.15
CA TYR A 44 7.68 8.36 8.29
C TYR A 44 7.79 9.07 6.95
N THR A 45 6.87 10.01 6.69
CA THR A 45 6.93 10.90 5.54
C THR A 45 6.79 12.35 5.99
N LYS A 46 7.51 13.26 5.32
CA LYS A 46 7.40 14.70 5.60
C LYS A 46 6.12 15.31 5.02
N THR A 47 5.44 14.60 4.13
CA THR A 47 4.31 15.13 3.36
C THR A 47 2.96 14.93 4.01
N LYS A 48 2.84 14.01 4.97
CA LYS A 48 1.58 13.74 5.66
C LYS A 48 1.82 13.44 7.13
N LYS A 49 1.02 14.06 7.99
CA LYS A 49 0.92 13.63 9.39
C LYS A 49 0.14 12.32 9.44
N VAL A 50 0.73 11.28 9.97
CA VAL A 50 0.11 9.98 10.08
C VAL A 50 -0.23 9.72 11.55
N LYS A 51 -1.51 9.47 11.85
CA LYS A 51 -1.96 9.19 13.22
C LYS A 51 -1.46 7.84 13.73
N SER A 52 -1.33 6.86 12.85
CA SER A 52 -0.79 5.55 13.19
C SER A 52 -0.02 5.00 12.01
N ARG A 53 0.99 4.19 12.30
CA ARG A 53 1.78 3.55 11.26
C ARG A 53 1.30 2.12 11.06
N ALA A 54 1.26 1.69 9.80
CA ALA A 54 1.02 0.30 9.48
C ALA A 54 2.19 -0.54 9.98
N SER A 55 1.93 -1.78 10.30
CA SER A 55 2.94 -2.71 10.79
C SER A 55 3.03 -3.94 9.91
N ILE A 56 4.15 -4.64 10.01
CA ILE A 56 4.32 -5.94 9.32
C ILE A 56 3.24 -6.92 9.80
N LYS A 57 2.81 -6.85 11.06
CA LYS A 57 1.72 -7.70 11.58
C LYS A 57 0.44 -7.51 10.78
N THR A 58 0.09 -6.27 10.43
CA THR A 58 -1.10 -5.98 9.63
C THR A 58 -0.96 -6.53 8.22
N LEU A 59 0.21 -6.38 7.60
CA LEU A 59 0.49 -6.96 6.29
C LEU A 59 0.35 -8.48 6.32
N LEU A 60 0.96 -9.14 7.28
CA LEU A 60 0.86 -10.60 7.42
C LEU A 60 -0.56 -11.07 7.70
N TYR A 61 -1.31 -10.31 8.51
CA TYR A 61 -2.72 -10.59 8.74
C TYR A 61 -3.51 -10.57 7.42
N ALA A 62 -3.34 -9.54 6.61
CA ALA A 62 -4.00 -9.44 5.32
C ALA A 62 -3.60 -10.58 4.39
N LYS A 63 -2.31 -10.92 4.32
CA LYS A 63 -1.82 -12.03 3.49
C LYS A 63 -2.40 -13.37 3.93
N LYS A 64 -2.70 -13.52 5.20
CA LYS A 64 -3.29 -14.75 5.74
C LYS A 64 -4.75 -14.93 5.33
N ILE A 65 -5.54 -13.84 5.32
CA ILE A 65 -6.99 -13.91 5.11
C ILE A 65 -7.43 -13.68 3.67
N THR A 66 -6.54 -13.24 2.79
CA THR A 66 -6.90 -13.01 1.39
C THR A 66 -5.73 -13.24 0.45
N LYS A 67 -6.07 -13.55 -0.80
CA LYS A 67 -5.10 -13.67 -1.90
C LYS A 67 -5.12 -12.47 -2.85
N ILE A 68 -5.98 -11.48 -2.61
CA ILE A 68 -6.01 -10.29 -3.47
C ILE A 68 -4.69 -9.52 -3.33
N PRO A 69 -4.27 -8.81 -4.39
CA PRO A 69 -3.02 -8.05 -4.33
C PRO A 69 -3.03 -7.00 -3.21
N ILE A 70 -1.89 -6.88 -2.54
CA ILE A 70 -1.70 -5.90 -1.48
C ILE A 70 -0.61 -4.92 -1.89
N VAL A 71 -0.99 -3.64 -1.93
CA VAL A 71 -0.08 -2.52 -2.16
C VAL A 71 0.32 -1.96 -0.81
N VAL A 72 1.62 -1.78 -0.58
CA VAL A 72 2.10 -1.11 0.62
C VAL A 72 2.58 0.29 0.24
N ILE A 73 2.32 1.25 1.11
CA ILE A 73 2.59 2.66 0.83
C ILE A 73 3.11 3.37 2.08
N GLY A 74 3.83 4.46 1.87
CA GLY A 74 4.25 5.38 2.92
C GLY A 74 5.74 5.34 3.23
N GLY A 75 6.47 6.35 2.78
CA GLY A 75 7.89 6.54 3.10
C GLY A 75 8.83 5.46 2.60
N ILE A 76 8.44 4.73 1.56
CA ILE A 76 9.24 3.62 1.02
C ILE A 76 10.41 4.16 0.18
N LYS A 77 11.59 3.61 0.41
CA LYS A 77 12.81 4.01 -0.29
C LYS A 77 13.79 2.84 -0.37
N ASP A 78 14.95 3.08 -0.99
CA ASP A 78 15.97 2.06 -1.22
C ASP A 78 16.51 1.40 0.06
N THR A 79 16.45 2.09 1.19
CA THR A 79 16.98 1.57 2.45
C THR A 79 15.96 0.76 3.26
N ASN A 80 14.67 0.74 2.86
CA ASN A 80 13.65 0.08 3.67
C ASN A 80 12.66 -0.81 2.91
N TYR A 81 12.72 -0.85 1.58
CA TYR A 81 11.71 -1.56 0.78
C TYR A 81 11.82 -3.08 0.84
N LYS A 82 13.01 -3.62 1.04
CA LYS A 82 13.24 -5.07 1.02
C LYS A 82 12.45 -5.82 2.07
N LYS A 83 12.32 -5.23 3.26
CA LYS A 83 11.55 -5.81 4.36
C LYS A 83 10.10 -6.06 3.97
N LEU A 84 9.50 -5.13 3.22
CA LEU A 84 8.12 -5.26 2.77
C LEU A 84 7.97 -6.38 1.75
N LEU A 85 8.89 -6.49 0.81
CA LEU A 85 8.87 -7.57 -0.18
C LEU A 85 9.11 -8.93 0.47
N LEU A 86 10.01 -9.01 1.44
CA LEU A 86 10.26 -10.25 2.18
C LEU A 86 9.02 -10.72 2.94
N ASN A 87 8.16 -9.80 3.35
CA ASN A 87 6.89 -10.11 4.00
C ASN A 87 5.72 -10.19 3.00
N LYS A 88 6.05 -10.39 1.72
CA LYS A 88 5.13 -10.75 0.64
C LYS A 88 4.14 -9.65 0.21
N ALA A 89 4.51 -8.37 0.36
CA ALA A 89 3.79 -7.30 -0.31
C ALA A 89 3.85 -7.54 -1.82
N ASN A 90 2.73 -7.36 -2.50
CA ASN A 90 2.65 -7.58 -3.95
C ASN A 90 3.20 -6.39 -4.73
N PHE A 91 2.91 -5.17 -4.27
CA PHE A 91 3.32 -3.94 -4.92
C PHE A 91 3.76 -2.91 -3.90
N LEU A 92 4.68 -2.05 -4.31
CA LEU A 92 5.16 -0.91 -3.52
C LEU A 92 4.69 0.37 -4.20
N ALA A 93 4.00 1.25 -3.47
CA ALA A 93 3.66 2.58 -3.95
C ALA A 93 4.70 3.56 -3.39
N ILE A 94 5.49 4.14 -4.26
CA ILE A 94 6.63 4.97 -3.91
C ILE A 94 6.47 6.34 -4.56
N SER A 95 6.60 7.40 -3.78
CA SER A 95 6.44 8.76 -4.28
C SER A 95 7.67 9.63 -3.97
N SER A 96 7.82 10.08 -2.73
CA SER A 96 8.86 11.05 -2.37
C SER A 96 10.28 10.60 -2.68
N TYR A 97 10.58 9.32 -2.50
CA TYR A 97 11.90 8.79 -2.82
C TYR A 97 12.27 9.01 -4.29
N ILE A 98 11.29 8.90 -5.18
CA ILE A 98 11.50 9.05 -6.63
C ILE A 98 11.50 10.52 -7.04
N TRP A 99 10.43 11.24 -6.68
CA TRP A 99 10.17 12.58 -7.20
C TRP A 99 10.83 13.70 -6.40
N ASN A 100 11.05 13.49 -5.10
CA ASN A 100 11.68 14.49 -4.22
C ASN A 100 13.11 14.14 -3.84
N ASN A 101 13.75 13.25 -4.58
CA ASN A 101 15.13 12.85 -4.33
C ASN A 101 16.10 13.92 -4.78
N LYS A 102 16.90 14.45 -3.85
CA LYS A 102 17.85 15.52 -4.13
C LYS A 102 19.19 15.00 -4.68
N LYS A 103 19.47 13.71 -4.52
CA LYS A 103 20.75 13.09 -4.90
C LYS A 103 20.65 12.29 -6.18
N LEU A 104 19.49 11.72 -6.48
CA LEU A 104 19.30 10.80 -7.60
C LEU A 104 18.19 11.30 -8.52
N SER A 105 18.39 11.13 -9.84
CA SER A 105 17.29 11.31 -10.79
C SER A 105 16.25 10.20 -10.60
N PRO A 106 15.01 10.37 -11.07
CA PRO A 106 14.00 9.31 -10.97
C PRO A 106 14.48 7.97 -11.54
N VAL A 107 15.16 7.98 -12.67
CA VAL A 107 15.69 6.74 -13.31
C VAL A 107 16.70 6.05 -12.39
N LYS A 108 17.65 6.80 -11.84
CA LYS A 108 18.66 6.25 -10.95
C LYS A 108 18.06 5.76 -9.63
N ALA A 109 17.08 6.51 -9.09
CA ALA A 109 16.37 6.10 -7.88
C ALA A 109 15.66 4.77 -8.07
N ILE A 110 14.95 4.59 -9.19
CA ILE A 110 14.27 3.34 -9.52
C ILE A 110 15.26 2.18 -9.64
N ARG A 111 16.40 2.41 -10.28
CA ARG A 111 17.41 1.36 -10.46
C ARG A 111 17.96 0.82 -9.14
N LYS A 112 18.00 1.63 -8.09
CA LYS A 112 18.45 1.19 -6.77
C LYS A 112 17.46 0.26 -6.07
N LEU A 113 16.23 0.16 -6.57
CA LEU A 113 15.19 -0.69 -6.00
C LEU A 113 15.22 -2.13 -6.58
N LYS A 114 16.24 -2.51 -7.22
CA LYS A 114 16.37 -3.87 -7.77
C LYS A 114 17.01 -4.85 -6.79
#